data_e505f872679bc2501adb0213ca2cba67
#
_entry.id   e505f872679bc2501adb0213ca2cba67
#
_cell.length_a   1.000
_cell.length_b   1.000
_cell.length_c   1.000
_cell.angle_alpha   90.00
_cell.angle_beta   90.00
_cell.angle_gamma   90.00
#
_symmetry.space_group_name_H-M   'P 1'
#
loop_
_entity.id
_entity.type
_entity.pdbx_description
1 polymer ?
#
loop_
_entity_poly.entity_id
_entity_poly.type
_entity_poly.pdbx_seq_one_letter_code
_entity_poly.pdbx_strand_id
1 'polypeptide(L)'
;KSNLHLFFGPSTVKKQKQHHDKSLFTYPFVDPYPLPTFNLQVNSKECRLMNDKLDLDLIYITSFIPSPCDMSLYSFLLTSLPWYRVEYSKQTDRIMNIITPRYTTVFGIDETQQSKENYIRTPRDIPPILNELKQHVERVTYAKYNFVLVNFYANGQDSIAFHSDDEHWLGKQPCIASLSLGAERDFHMKNKSNENIKQNFVLNSGDLIVMRGQTQHSWLHAVPKRTTQLSGRINITFRRSFLPEGTNNYYR
;
A
#
# COMPACT_ATOMS: atom_id res chain seq x y z
N LYS A 1 20.64 8.98 -1.94
CA LYS A 1 20.12 8.30 -0.73
C LYS A 1 18.82 9.00 -0.37
N SER A 2 17.72 8.55 -0.96
CA SER A 2 16.37 9.05 -0.66
C SER A 2 15.95 8.48 0.69
N ASN A 3 15.96 9.32 1.71
CA ASN A 3 15.59 8.93 3.06
C ASN A 3 14.08 8.75 3.16
N LEU A 4 13.59 7.57 2.84
CA LEU A 4 12.23 7.16 3.22
C LEU A 4 12.05 7.11 4.75
N HIS A 5 13.17 6.96 5.49
CA HIS A 5 13.19 7.14 6.94
C HIS A 5 12.57 8.45 7.42
N LEU A 6 12.54 9.49 6.58
CA LEU A 6 11.90 10.76 6.90
C LEU A 6 10.37 10.70 6.85
N PHE A 7 9.78 9.71 6.19
CA PHE A 7 8.32 9.55 6.13
C PHE A 7 7.77 8.76 7.31
N PHE A 8 8.60 7.90 7.93
CA PHE A 8 8.16 6.95 8.96
C PHE A 8 9.15 6.84 10.12
N GLY A 9 10.05 7.80 10.29
CA GLY A 9 10.95 7.85 11.45
C GLY A 9 10.18 7.86 12.77
N PRO A 10 10.81 7.50 13.91
CA PRO A 10 10.16 7.51 15.21
C PRO A 10 9.72 8.93 15.53
N SER A 11 8.50 9.27 15.07
CA SER A 11 7.88 10.51 15.50
C SER A 11 7.46 10.32 16.94
N THR A 12 7.91 11.21 17.81
CA THR A 12 7.34 11.38 19.13
C THR A 12 5.83 11.54 19.00
N VAL A 13 5.11 10.45 19.30
CA VAL A 13 3.67 10.36 19.16
C VAL A 13 3.02 11.25 20.20
N LYS A 14 2.71 12.49 19.83
CA LYS A 14 1.71 13.27 20.59
C LYS A 14 0.35 12.63 20.31
N LYS A 15 -0.42 12.35 21.38
CA LYS A 15 -1.82 11.89 21.29
C LYS A 15 -2.57 12.77 20.30
N GLN A 16 -2.91 12.20 19.14
CA GLN A 16 -3.70 12.88 18.13
C GLN A 16 -5.13 13.04 18.62
N LYS A 17 -5.62 14.28 18.64
CA LYS A 17 -7.04 14.51 18.45
C LYS A 17 -7.35 14.13 17.00
N GLN A 18 -8.18 13.12 16.81
CA GLN A 18 -8.72 12.76 15.50
C GLN A 18 -9.48 14.00 14.98
N HIS A 19 -8.85 14.75 14.08
CA HIS A 19 -9.59 15.68 13.24
C HIS A 19 -10.36 14.85 12.23
N HIS A 20 -11.59 14.53 12.58
CA HIS A 20 -12.56 13.98 11.65
C HIS A 20 -12.83 15.05 10.59
N ASP A 21 -12.37 14.80 9.39
CA ASP A 21 -12.97 15.41 8.22
C ASP A 21 -14.38 14.84 8.08
N LYS A 22 -15.33 15.52 8.69
CA LYS A 22 -16.72 15.07 8.82
C LYS A 22 -17.47 15.05 7.49
N SER A 23 -16.85 15.49 6.38
CA SER A 23 -17.57 15.73 5.13
C SER A 23 -17.63 14.53 4.19
N LEU A 24 -16.80 13.48 4.35
CA LEU A 24 -16.69 12.42 3.36
C LEU A 24 -16.76 10.98 3.92
N PHE A 25 -16.46 10.73 5.19
CA PHE A 25 -16.48 9.38 5.74
C PHE A 25 -16.93 9.36 7.19
N THR A 26 -18.06 8.73 7.46
CA THR A 26 -18.38 8.20 8.78
C THR A 26 -17.55 6.94 8.93
N TYR A 27 -16.58 6.93 9.84
CA TYR A 27 -15.80 5.73 10.15
C TYR A 27 -16.54 4.90 11.18
N PRO A 28 -17.18 3.80 10.79
CA PRO A 28 -17.60 2.84 11.75
C PRO A 28 -16.40 1.96 12.06
N PHE A 29 -15.63 2.28 13.06
CA PHE A 29 -14.98 1.21 13.77
C PHE A 29 -15.94 0.73 14.84
N VAL A 30 -16.89 -0.05 14.44
CA VAL A 30 -17.71 -0.88 15.31
C VAL A 30 -17.42 -2.29 14.86
N ASP A 31 -17.12 -3.18 15.78
CA ASP A 31 -16.79 -4.59 15.68
C ASP A 31 -16.86 -5.25 14.29
N PRO A 32 -15.99 -6.24 14.02
CA PRO A 32 -15.88 -6.79 12.68
C PRO A 32 -17.27 -7.21 12.18
N TYR A 33 -17.81 -6.45 11.23
CA TYR A 33 -18.96 -6.90 10.45
C TYR A 33 -18.65 -8.31 9.97
N PRO A 34 -19.62 -9.23 10.04
CA PRO A 34 -19.48 -10.49 9.34
C PRO A 34 -19.21 -10.15 7.88
N LEU A 35 -17.99 -10.44 7.44
CA LEU A 35 -17.57 -10.17 6.08
C LEU A 35 -18.48 -10.96 5.13
N PRO A 36 -19.08 -10.31 4.12
CA PRO A 36 -19.78 -11.06 3.10
C PRO A 36 -18.79 -12.05 2.49
N THR A 37 -19.25 -13.27 2.25
CA THR A 37 -18.45 -14.26 1.54
C THR A 37 -18.31 -13.78 0.09
N PHE A 38 -17.15 -13.27 -0.27
CA PHE A 38 -16.86 -12.97 -1.66
C PHE A 38 -16.42 -14.26 -2.34
N ASN A 39 -17.11 -14.61 -3.42
CA ASN A 39 -16.58 -15.59 -4.34
C ASN A 39 -15.57 -14.91 -5.24
N LEU A 40 -14.34 -14.75 -4.73
CA LEU A 40 -13.26 -14.07 -5.43
C LEU A 40 -12.82 -14.90 -6.64
N GLN A 41 -13.21 -14.45 -7.81
CA GLN A 41 -12.62 -14.90 -9.06
C GLN A 41 -11.39 -14.06 -9.35
N VAL A 42 -10.31 -14.70 -9.74
CA VAL A 42 -9.05 -14.02 -10.08
C VAL A 42 -8.59 -14.44 -11.47
N ASN A 43 -8.03 -13.47 -12.20
CA ASN A 43 -7.37 -13.71 -13.47
C ASN A 43 -5.88 -13.97 -13.21
N SER A 44 -5.33 -15.02 -13.81
CA SER A 44 -3.91 -15.37 -13.67
C SER A 44 -3.07 -15.08 -14.92
N LYS A 45 -3.67 -14.47 -15.94
CA LYS A 45 -2.92 -14.12 -17.17
C LYS A 45 -1.98 -12.96 -16.87
N GLU A 46 -0.72 -13.28 -16.68
CA GLU A 46 0.33 -12.30 -16.39
C GLU A 46 1.01 -11.77 -17.66
N CYS A 47 1.44 -10.53 -17.60
CA CYS A 47 2.44 -9.94 -18.48
C CYS A 47 3.69 -9.64 -17.63
N ARG A 48 4.81 -10.26 -17.97
CA ARG A 48 6.09 -10.01 -17.28
C ARG A 48 6.92 -9.02 -18.06
N LEU A 49 7.35 -7.96 -17.41
CA LEU A 49 8.29 -6.97 -17.94
C LEU A 49 9.62 -7.11 -17.20
N MET A 50 10.63 -7.61 -17.91
CA MET A 50 11.97 -7.76 -17.36
C MET A 50 12.98 -6.94 -18.16
N ASN A 51 13.91 -6.32 -17.44
CA ASN A 51 15.11 -5.71 -18.02
C ASN A 51 16.26 -5.86 -17.04
N ASP A 52 17.08 -6.89 -17.22
CA ASP A 52 18.19 -7.22 -16.32
C ASP A 52 19.26 -6.12 -16.29
N LYS A 53 19.44 -5.39 -17.40
CA LYS A 53 20.44 -4.28 -17.46
C LYS A 53 20.00 -3.06 -16.63
N LEU A 54 18.70 -2.98 -16.34
CA LEU A 54 18.11 -1.87 -15.58
C LEU A 54 17.58 -2.32 -14.23
N ASP A 55 17.80 -3.57 -13.83
CA ASP A 55 17.29 -4.15 -12.60
C ASP A 55 15.76 -4.02 -12.46
N LEU A 56 15.03 -4.24 -13.55
CA LEU A 56 13.58 -4.17 -13.58
C LEU A 56 12.99 -5.56 -13.72
N ASP A 57 12.16 -5.98 -12.76
CA ASP A 57 11.37 -7.21 -12.83
C ASP A 57 9.95 -6.92 -12.31
N LEU A 58 9.00 -6.83 -13.25
CA LEU A 58 7.59 -6.57 -12.97
C LEU A 58 6.72 -7.71 -13.48
N ILE A 59 5.68 -8.04 -12.72
CA ILE A 59 4.53 -8.80 -13.20
C ILE A 59 3.34 -7.85 -13.23
N TYR A 60 2.59 -7.83 -14.32
CA TYR A 60 1.38 -7.04 -14.45
C TYR A 60 0.24 -7.95 -14.90
N ILE A 61 -0.84 -7.97 -14.11
CA ILE A 61 -2.04 -8.75 -14.38
C ILE A 61 -3.21 -7.78 -14.44
N THR A 62 -3.74 -7.57 -15.64
CA THR A 62 -4.93 -6.75 -15.84
C THR A 62 -6.17 -7.49 -15.34
N SER A 63 -7.06 -6.76 -14.68
CA SER A 63 -8.30 -7.32 -14.13
C SER A 63 -8.05 -8.59 -13.30
N PHE A 64 -7.00 -8.59 -12.46
CA PHE A 64 -6.72 -9.68 -11.52
C PHE A 64 -7.97 -9.98 -10.69
N ILE A 65 -8.67 -8.94 -10.25
CA ILE A 65 -10.05 -9.03 -9.75
C ILE A 65 -10.98 -8.50 -10.85
N PRO A 66 -11.75 -9.38 -11.53
CA PRO A 66 -12.63 -8.96 -12.61
C PRO A 66 -13.87 -8.21 -12.11
N SER A 67 -14.44 -7.39 -13.00
CA SER A 67 -15.73 -6.74 -12.76
C SER A 67 -16.86 -7.79 -12.80
N PRO A 68 -17.91 -7.66 -11.94
CA PRO A 68 -18.18 -6.56 -11.01
C PRO A 68 -17.58 -6.78 -9.61
N CYS A 69 -16.78 -7.82 -9.40
CA CYS A 69 -16.23 -8.17 -8.10
C CYS A 69 -15.31 -7.08 -7.53
N ASP A 70 -14.51 -6.44 -8.39
CA ASP A 70 -13.59 -5.36 -8.05
C ASP A 70 -14.30 -4.16 -7.39
N MET A 71 -15.44 -3.72 -7.94
CA MET A 71 -16.20 -2.59 -7.41
C MET A 71 -16.98 -2.96 -6.14
N SER A 72 -17.45 -4.20 -6.03
CA SER A 72 -18.08 -4.70 -4.81
C SER A 72 -17.07 -4.75 -3.67
N LEU A 73 -15.84 -5.23 -3.97
CA LEU A 73 -14.73 -5.28 -3.03
C LEU A 73 -14.28 -3.87 -2.63
N TYR A 74 -14.16 -2.94 -3.60
CA TYR A 74 -13.86 -1.54 -3.33
C TYR A 74 -14.85 -0.94 -2.33
N SER A 75 -16.14 -1.06 -2.59
CA SER A 75 -17.20 -0.50 -1.74
C SER A 75 -17.18 -1.11 -0.33
N PHE A 76 -16.96 -2.41 -0.24
CA PHE A 76 -16.85 -3.10 1.03
C PHE A 76 -15.65 -2.60 1.84
N LEU A 77 -14.44 -2.58 1.25
CA LEU A 77 -13.22 -2.16 1.95
C LEU A 77 -13.28 -0.69 2.36
N LEU A 78 -13.89 0.16 1.50
CA LEU A 78 -14.03 1.58 1.79
C LEU A 78 -14.82 1.83 3.09
N THR A 79 -15.89 1.07 3.31
CA THR A 79 -16.78 1.24 4.47
C THR A 79 -16.36 0.43 5.70
N SER A 80 -15.57 -0.63 5.52
CA SER A 80 -15.28 -1.60 6.59
C SER A 80 -13.89 -1.45 7.21
N LEU A 81 -12.93 -0.79 6.51
CA LEU A 81 -11.58 -0.66 7.03
C LEU A 81 -11.41 0.58 7.91
N PRO A 82 -10.56 0.49 8.96
CA PRO A 82 -10.28 1.60 9.87
C PRO A 82 -9.27 2.57 9.27
N TRP A 83 -9.73 3.53 8.49
CA TRP A 83 -8.89 4.50 7.82
C TRP A 83 -8.38 5.59 8.75
N TYR A 84 -7.12 6.02 8.57
CA TYR A 84 -6.52 7.17 9.23
C TYR A 84 -5.55 7.87 8.29
N ARG A 85 -5.24 9.14 8.57
CA ARG A 85 -4.14 9.85 7.90
C ARG A 85 -2.90 9.83 8.80
N VAL A 86 -1.75 9.61 8.19
CA VAL A 86 -0.48 9.68 8.90
C VAL A 86 -0.10 11.14 9.06
N GLU A 87 0.14 11.55 10.30
CA GLU A 87 0.63 12.87 10.65
C GLU A 87 2.03 12.73 11.25
N TYR A 88 2.94 13.57 10.80
CA TYR A 88 4.30 13.61 11.33
C TYR A 88 4.84 15.03 11.31
N SER A 89 5.78 15.32 12.23
CA SER A 89 6.46 16.61 12.26
C SER A 89 7.80 16.47 11.55
N LYS A 90 8.05 17.36 10.59
CA LYS A 90 9.34 17.49 9.95
C LYS A 90 10.03 18.72 10.51
N GLN A 91 11.25 18.55 11.04
CA GLN A 91 12.08 19.66 11.46
C GLN A 91 12.89 20.14 10.26
N THR A 92 12.60 21.37 9.86
CA THR A 92 13.41 22.17 8.94
C THR A 92 13.86 23.38 9.76
N ASP A 93 13.94 24.56 9.17
CA ASP A 93 14.13 25.82 9.92
C ASP A 93 12.95 26.11 10.88
N ARG A 94 11.80 25.48 10.62
CA ARG A 94 10.59 25.49 11.46
C ARG A 94 10.02 24.07 11.58
N ILE A 95 9.32 23.81 12.69
CA ILE A 95 8.58 22.54 12.84
C ILE A 95 7.34 22.62 11.93
N MET A 96 7.28 21.76 10.93
CA MET A 96 6.13 21.62 10.04
C MET A 96 5.38 20.33 10.37
N ASN A 97 4.10 20.45 10.68
CA ASN A 97 3.21 19.30 10.80
C ASN A 97 2.70 18.94 9.39
N ILE A 98 2.98 17.74 8.96
CA ILE A 98 2.59 17.22 7.65
C ILE A 98 1.55 16.13 7.85
N ILE A 99 0.44 16.25 7.12
CA ILE A 99 -0.58 15.22 7.02
C ILE A 99 -0.42 14.58 5.64
N THR A 100 -0.32 13.26 5.61
CA THR A 100 -0.17 12.55 4.32
C THR A 100 -1.40 12.79 3.44
N PRO A 101 -1.20 13.06 2.14
CA PRO A 101 -2.28 13.34 1.20
C PRO A 101 -2.97 12.04 0.74
N ARG A 102 -3.29 11.15 1.68
CA ARG A 102 -4.07 9.93 1.52
C ARG A 102 -4.40 9.31 2.86
N TYR A 103 -5.40 8.48 2.90
CA TYR A 103 -5.70 7.65 4.07
C TYR A 103 -4.92 6.35 4.01
N THR A 104 -4.68 5.75 5.17
CA THR A 104 -3.92 4.50 5.31
C THR A 104 -4.57 3.61 6.35
N THR A 105 -4.41 2.31 6.21
CA THR A 105 -4.61 1.32 7.27
C THR A 105 -3.68 0.14 7.03
N VAL A 106 -3.35 -0.60 8.10
CA VAL A 106 -2.39 -1.71 8.03
C VAL A 106 -2.86 -2.90 8.85
N PHE A 107 -2.43 -4.09 8.44
CA PHE A 107 -2.73 -5.37 9.06
C PHE A 107 -1.54 -6.32 8.91
N GLY A 108 -1.45 -7.27 9.83
CA GLY A 108 -0.42 -8.29 9.83
C GLY A 108 0.67 -8.06 10.87
N ILE A 109 1.59 -8.98 10.94
CA ILE A 109 2.70 -9.01 11.89
C ILE A 109 3.95 -9.50 11.17
N ASP A 110 5.12 -9.07 11.62
CA ASP A 110 6.40 -9.49 11.05
C ASP A 110 6.76 -10.95 11.37
N GLU A 111 7.87 -11.42 10.78
CA GLU A 111 8.35 -12.81 10.92
C GLU A 111 8.79 -13.17 12.35
N THR A 112 9.10 -12.20 13.19
CA THR A 112 9.54 -12.49 14.57
C THR A 112 8.40 -13.02 15.42
N GLN A 113 7.15 -12.71 15.07
CA GLN A 113 5.93 -13.15 15.76
C GLN A 113 6.04 -13.01 17.29
N GLN A 114 6.75 -11.96 17.72
CA GLN A 114 6.85 -11.68 19.15
C GLN A 114 5.47 -11.42 19.75
N SER A 115 5.38 -11.49 21.08
CA SER A 115 4.13 -11.22 21.78
C SER A 115 3.60 -9.82 21.45
N LYS A 116 2.27 -9.69 21.24
CA LYS A 116 1.65 -8.43 20.76
C LYS A 116 1.90 -7.25 21.70
N GLU A 117 2.11 -7.50 23.00
CA GLU A 117 2.46 -6.47 23.98
C GLU A 117 3.88 -5.89 23.81
N ASN A 118 4.77 -6.57 23.08
CA ASN A 118 6.12 -6.10 22.82
C ASN A 118 6.20 -5.09 21.67
N TYR A 119 5.09 -4.86 20.98
CA TYR A 119 5.02 -3.83 19.95
C TYR A 119 4.61 -2.49 20.53
N ILE A 120 5.11 -1.40 19.95
CA ILE A 120 4.71 -0.02 20.33
C ILE A 120 3.20 0.18 20.19
N ARG A 121 2.60 -0.53 19.23
CA ARG A 121 1.16 -0.61 19.00
C ARG A 121 0.77 -2.04 18.71
N THR A 122 -0.32 -2.49 19.30
CA THR A 122 -0.83 -3.85 19.05
C THR A 122 -1.12 -4.07 17.57
N PRO A 123 -0.44 -5.00 16.92
CA PRO A 123 -0.71 -5.35 15.53
C PRO A 123 -2.13 -5.90 15.35
N ARG A 124 -2.73 -5.57 14.23
CA ARG A 124 -4.06 -6.06 13.83
C ARG A 124 -3.92 -7.29 12.94
N ASP A 125 -4.69 -8.31 13.21
CA ASP A 125 -4.73 -9.48 12.37
C ASP A 125 -5.23 -9.11 10.96
N ILE A 126 -4.74 -9.80 9.93
CA ILE A 126 -5.20 -9.57 8.56
C ILE A 126 -6.65 -10.04 8.48
N PRO A 127 -7.62 -9.15 8.14
CA PRO A 127 -9.02 -9.53 8.01
C PRO A 127 -9.22 -10.66 6.99
N PRO A 128 -10.23 -11.53 7.16
CA PRO A 128 -10.46 -12.69 6.30
C PRO A 128 -10.43 -12.37 4.81
N ILE A 129 -11.10 -11.29 4.37
CA ILE A 129 -11.11 -10.88 2.95
C ILE A 129 -9.72 -10.49 2.43
N LEU A 130 -8.94 -9.76 3.22
CA LEU A 130 -7.57 -9.41 2.83
C LEU A 130 -6.65 -10.62 2.90
N ASN A 131 -6.91 -11.58 3.79
CA ASN A 131 -6.17 -12.83 3.85
C ASN A 131 -6.48 -13.74 2.65
N GLU A 132 -7.73 -13.79 2.21
CA GLU A 132 -8.12 -14.50 0.99
C GLU A 132 -7.45 -13.89 -0.25
N LEU A 133 -7.52 -12.55 -0.40
CA LEU A 133 -6.80 -11.83 -1.45
C LEU A 133 -5.29 -12.13 -1.41
N LYS A 134 -4.69 -12.10 -0.22
CA LYS A 134 -3.27 -12.43 -0.01
C LYS A 134 -2.95 -13.81 -0.55
N GLN A 135 -3.77 -14.83 -0.25
CA GLN A 135 -3.56 -16.18 -0.74
C GLN A 135 -3.63 -16.28 -2.27
N HIS A 136 -4.54 -15.53 -2.91
CA HIS A 136 -4.60 -15.45 -4.38
C HIS A 136 -3.36 -14.79 -4.96
N VAL A 137 -2.89 -13.69 -4.35
CA VAL A 137 -1.67 -13.00 -4.77
C VAL A 137 -0.44 -13.90 -4.57
N GLU A 138 -0.33 -14.60 -3.44
CA GLU A 138 0.76 -15.55 -3.17
C GLU A 138 0.86 -16.65 -4.24
N ARG A 139 -0.28 -17.14 -4.75
CA ARG A 139 -0.30 -18.17 -5.80
C ARG A 139 0.31 -17.70 -7.12
N VAL A 140 0.06 -16.44 -7.52
CA VAL A 140 0.57 -15.91 -8.79
C VAL A 140 1.97 -15.31 -8.66
N THR A 141 2.37 -14.88 -7.46
CA THR A 141 3.69 -14.28 -7.24
C THR A 141 4.75 -15.29 -6.79
N TYR A 142 4.32 -16.46 -6.32
CA TYR A 142 5.15 -17.48 -5.65
C TYR A 142 5.92 -16.91 -4.45
N ALA A 143 5.39 -15.83 -3.84
CA ALA A 143 5.95 -15.17 -2.67
C ALA A 143 5.03 -15.36 -1.47
N LYS A 144 5.57 -15.12 -0.25
CA LYS A 144 4.80 -15.13 0.99
C LYS A 144 4.70 -13.72 1.53
N TYR A 145 3.53 -13.38 2.06
CA TYR A 145 3.24 -12.07 2.64
C TYR A 145 2.66 -12.22 4.04
N ASN A 146 3.05 -11.34 4.92
CA ASN A 146 2.56 -11.29 6.31
C ASN A 146 2.12 -9.90 6.73
N PHE A 147 2.24 -8.91 5.83
CA PHE A 147 1.94 -7.52 6.09
C PHE A 147 1.16 -6.90 4.92
N VAL A 148 0.06 -6.23 5.24
CA VAL A 148 -0.84 -5.61 4.25
C VAL A 148 -0.98 -4.13 4.58
N LEU A 149 -0.46 -3.28 3.69
CA LEU A 149 -0.63 -1.84 3.75
C LEU A 149 -1.71 -1.43 2.74
N VAL A 150 -2.75 -0.78 3.21
CA VAL A 150 -3.85 -0.31 2.37
C VAL A 150 -3.86 1.22 2.36
N ASN A 151 -3.78 1.82 1.18
CA ASN A 151 -3.87 3.26 0.97
C ASN A 151 -5.17 3.60 0.26
N PHE A 152 -5.88 4.60 0.73
CA PHE A 152 -7.04 5.17 0.06
C PHE A 152 -6.75 6.60 -0.39
N TYR A 153 -6.84 6.80 -1.68
CA TYR A 153 -6.77 8.09 -2.36
C TYR A 153 -8.22 8.54 -2.59
N ALA A 154 -8.70 9.52 -1.84
CA ALA A 154 -10.11 9.92 -1.88
C ALA A 154 -10.51 10.54 -3.24
N ASN A 155 -9.56 11.17 -3.90
CA ASN A 155 -9.70 11.71 -5.25
C ASN A 155 -8.30 11.95 -5.87
N GLY A 156 -8.28 12.63 -7.00
CA GLY A 156 -7.03 12.92 -7.72
C GLY A 156 -6.08 13.93 -7.08
N GLN A 157 -6.47 14.60 -6.01
CA GLN A 157 -5.57 15.47 -5.24
C GLN A 157 -4.66 14.65 -4.32
N ASP A 158 -5.14 13.49 -3.89
CA ASP A 158 -4.33 12.56 -3.09
C ASP A 158 -3.25 11.90 -3.95
N SER A 159 -2.06 11.77 -3.41
CA SER A 159 -0.89 11.34 -4.16
C SER A 159 0.16 10.69 -3.26
N ILE A 160 1.15 10.06 -3.88
CA ILE A 160 2.42 9.70 -3.24
C ILE A 160 3.55 10.06 -4.18
N ALA A 161 4.54 10.78 -3.66
CA ALA A 161 5.73 11.18 -4.39
C ALA A 161 6.60 9.98 -4.76
N PHE A 162 7.60 10.16 -5.61
CA PHE A 162 8.57 9.14 -5.97
C PHE A 162 9.29 8.60 -4.73
N HIS A 163 9.20 7.30 -4.53
CA HIS A 163 9.80 6.53 -3.44
C HIS A 163 10.09 5.10 -3.91
N SER A 164 10.80 4.35 -3.10
CA SER A 164 10.93 2.90 -3.22
C SER A 164 10.53 2.25 -1.90
N ASP A 165 10.05 1.02 -1.97
CA ASP A 165 9.78 0.17 -0.81
C ASP A 165 11.07 -0.65 -0.53
N ASP A 166 12.11 0.04 -0.07
CA ASP A 166 13.46 -0.51 0.19
C ASP A 166 13.85 -0.42 1.67
N GLU A 167 12.86 -0.34 2.56
CA GLU A 167 13.10 -0.33 3.98
C GLU A 167 13.79 -1.63 4.44
N HIS A 168 14.73 -1.50 5.36
CA HIS A 168 15.56 -2.59 5.87
C HIS A 168 14.74 -3.81 6.35
N TRP A 169 13.60 -3.57 6.99
CA TRP A 169 12.72 -4.62 7.52
C TRP A 169 11.98 -5.44 6.45
N LEU A 170 11.99 -4.99 5.18
CA LEU A 170 11.47 -5.77 4.03
C LEU A 170 12.51 -6.77 3.49
N GLY A 171 13.75 -6.72 3.99
CA GLY A 171 14.81 -7.56 3.52
C GLY A 171 15.44 -7.10 2.20
N LYS A 172 16.30 -7.97 1.65
CA LYS A 172 16.97 -7.70 0.37
C LYS A 172 16.05 -8.05 -0.79
N GLN A 173 15.81 -7.34 -1.78
CA GLN A 173 14.99 -7.67 -2.96
C GLN A 173 13.52 -8.01 -2.60
N PRO A 174 12.80 -7.12 -1.95
CA PRO A 174 11.44 -7.39 -1.55
C PRO A 174 10.52 -7.59 -2.75
N CYS A 175 9.66 -8.60 -2.68
CA CYS A 175 8.56 -8.80 -3.61
C CYS A 175 7.35 -8.03 -3.08
N ILE A 176 6.97 -6.96 -3.77
CA ILE A 176 5.86 -6.08 -3.39
C ILE A 176 4.74 -6.23 -4.41
N ALA A 177 3.59 -6.71 -3.97
CA ALA A 177 2.41 -6.84 -4.82
C ALA A 177 1.41 -5.74 -4.49
N SER A 178 0.93 -5.04 -5.51
CA SER A 178 0.08 -3.84 -5.39
C SER A 178 -1.18 -4.01 -6.24
N LEU A 179 -2.32 -4.22 -5.57
CA LEU A 179 -3.65 -4.37 -6.17
C LEU A 179 -4.38 -3.03 -6.12
N SER A 180 -4.95 -2.62 -7.25
CA SER A 180 -5.73 -1.38 -7.40
C SER A 180 -7.22 -1.68 -7.46
N LEU A 181 -8.04 -0.87 -6.78
CA LEU A 181 -9.50 -0.95 -6.84
C LEU A 181 -10.08 0.46 -6.95
N GLY A 182 -11.19 0.61 -7.67
CA GLY A 182 -11.88 1.89 -7.85
C GLY A 182 -11.33 2.71 -9.02
N ALA A 183 -11.11 4.01 -8.83
CA ALA A 183 -10.69 4.89 -9.92
C ALA A 183 -9.31 4.55 -10.48
N GLU A 184 -9.17 4.66 -11.80
CA GLU A 184 -7.87 4.54 -12.46
C GLU A 184 -6.90 5.64 -12.01
N ARG A 185 -5.63 5.30 -11.88
CA ARG A 185 -4.57 6.25 -11.56
C ARG A 185 -3.29 5.93 -12.32
N ASP A 186 -2.61 7.00 -12.68
CA ASP A 186 -1.26 6.90 -13.21
C ASP A 186 -0.32 6.32 -12.14
N PHE A 187 0.55 5.43 -12.58
CA PHE A 187 1.64 4.85 -11.79
C PHE A 187 2.93 5.03 -12.57
N HIS A 188 3.74 5.95 -12.10
CA HIS A 188 4.98 6.30 -12.76
C HIS A 188 6.17 5.64 -12.06
N MET A 189 7.08 5.11 -12.85
CA MET A 189 8.36 4.58 -12.39
C MET A 189 9.50 5.31 -13.09
N LYS A 190 10.59 5.56 -12.38
CA LYS A 190 11.83 6.08 -12.92
C LYS A 190 13.03 5.37 -12.33
N ASN A 191 14.06 5.16 -13.16
CA ASN A 191 15.30 4.55 -12.71
C ASN A 191 16.10 5.53 -11.85
N LYS A 192 16.67 5.05 -10.72
CA LYS A 192 17.45 5.89 -9.78
C LYS A 192 18.77 6.38 -10.36
N SER A 193 19.38 5.59 -11.26
CA SER A 193 20.67 5.92 -11.89
C SER A 193 20.52 6.83 -13.12
N ASN A 194 19.36 6.76 -13.80
CA ASN A 194 19.04 7.60 -14.96
C ASN A 194 17.55 7.94 -14.99
N GLU A 195 17.20 9.12 -14.51
CA GLU A 195 15.80 9.56 -14.40
C GLU A 195 15.08 9.76 -15.75
N ASN A 196 15.79 9.74 -16.87
CA ASN A 196 15.18 9.75 -18.21
C ASN A 196 14.59 8.40 -18.58
N ILE A 197 15.05 7.32 -17.93
CA ILE A 197 14.50 5.98 -18.13
C ILE A 197 13.26 5.83 -17.24
N LYS A 198 12.10 5.74 -17.86
CA LYS A 198 10.80 5.73 -17.19
C LYS A 198 9.92 4.59 -17.71
N GLN A 199 9.05 4.10 -16.83
CA GLN A 199 7.94 3.22 -17.16
C GLN A 199 6.67 3.85 -16.57
N ASN A 200 5.61 3.93 -17.35
CA ASN A 200 4.36 4.52 -16.94
C ASN A 200 3.23 3.54 -17.19
N PHE A 201 2.39 3.35 -16.20
CA PHE A 201 1.21 2.51 -16.26
C PHE A 201 -0.02 3.35 -15.92
N VAL A 202 -1.16 2.98 -16.47
CA VAL A 202 -2.47 3.38 -15.96
C VAL A 202 -3.04 2.15 -15.26
N LEU A 203 -3.14 2.20 -13.94
CA LEU A 203 -3.66 1.10 -13.14
C LEU A 203 -5.17 1.26 -12.99
N ASN A 204 -5.91 0.33 -13.57
CA ASN A 204 -7.36 0.27 -13.50
C ASN A 204 -7.84 -0.50 -12.26
N SER A 205 -9.14 -0.47 -12.02
CA SER A 205 -9.76 -1.30 -10.98
C SER A 205 -9.53 -2.79 -11.27
N GLY A 206 -9.12 -3.52 -10.25
CA GLY A 206 -8.80 -4.95 -10.36
C GLY A 206 -7.39 -5.26 -10.84
N ASP A 207 -6.59 -4.29 -11.27
CA ASP A 207 -5.23 -4.53 -11.75
C ASP A 207 -4.25 -4.81 -10.62
N LEU A 208 -3.39 -5.80 -10.84
CA LEU A 208 -2.29 -6.18 -9.94
C LEU A 208 -0.94 -5.90 -10.62
N ILE A 209 -0.10 -5.10 -9.99
CA ILE A 209 1.31 -4.94 -10.36
C ILE A 209 2.20 -5.47 -9.25
N VAL A 210 3.23 -6.25 -9.62
CA VAL A 210 4.19 -6.85 -8.68
C VAL A 210 5.58 -6.38 -9.04
N MET A 211 6.27 -5.79 -8.08
CA MET A 211 7.65 -5.34 -8.19
C MET A 211 8.56 -6.34 -7.48
N ARG A 212 9.54 -6.89 -8.18
CA ARG A 212 10.37 -8.01 -7.74
C ARG A 212 11.86 -7.74 -7.90
N GLY A 213 12.68 -8.64 -7.38
CA GLY A 213 14.13 -8.61 -7.55
C GLY A 213 14.74 -7.28 -7.10
N GLN A 214 15.60 -6.71 -7.92
CA GLN A 214 16.27 -5.43 -7.66
C GLN A 214 15.40 -4.20 -7.93
N THR A 215 14.14 -4.37 -8.35
CA THR A 215 13.28 -3.25 -8.75
C THR A 215 13.20 -2.16 -7.67
N GLN A 216 13.01 -2.52 -6.40
CA GLN A 216 12.95 -1.53 -5.32
C GLN A 216 14.30 -0.86 -5.04
N HIS A 217 15.40 -1.55 -5.33
CA HIS A 217 16.75 -0.98 -5.19
C HIS A 217 17.03 0.05 -6.27
N SER A 218 16.65 -0.24 -7.52
CA SER A 218 17.08 0.52 -8.70
C SER A 218 16.03 1.49 -9.24
N TRP A 219 14.76 1.38 -8.79
CA TRP A 219 13.67 2.19 -9.28
C TRP A 219 12.91 2.90 -8.17
N LEU A 220 12.41 4.09 -8.51
CA LEU A 220 11.42 4.83 -7.74
C LEU A 220 10.05 4.70 -8.42
N HIS A 221 8.99 4.71 -7.62
CA HIS A 221 7.62 4.75 -8.14
C HIS A 221 6.77 5.81 -7.44
N ALA A 222 5.72 6.28 -8.12
CA ALA A 222 4.84 7.34 -7.65
C ALA A 222 3.41 7.16 -8.17
N VAL A 223 2.45 7.69 -7.42
CA VAL A 223 1.09 7.96 -7.90
C VAL A 223 0.95 9.48 -7.92
N PRO A 224 1.08 10.14 -9.08
CA PRO A 224 1.02 11.60 -9.19
C PRO A 224 -0.41 12.10 -8.96
N LYS A 225 -0.55 13.40 -8.71
CA LYS A 225 -1.86 14.04 -8.70
C LYS A 225 -2.49 13.96 -10.09
N ARG A 226 -3.80 13.71 -10.11
CA ARG A 226 -4.63 13.75 -11.33
C ARG A 226 -5.91 14.52 -11.02
N THR A 227 -5.81 15.83 -11.04
CA THR A 227 -6.83 16.76 -10.50
C THR A 227 -8.20 16.61 -11.13
N THR A 228 -8.29 16.06 -12.35
CA THR A 228 -9.54 15.76 -13.04
C THR A 228 -10.24 14.51 -12.53
N GLN A 229 -9.54 13.64 -11.75
CA GLN A 229 -10.13 12.43 -11.18
C GLN A 229 -10.87 12.77 -9.88
N LEU A 230 -12.19 12.61 -9.88
CA LEU A 230 -13.04 12.91 -8.72
C LEU A 230 -13.34 11.70 -7.85
N SER A 231 -13.17 10.49 -8.39
CA SER A 231 -13.46 9.24 -7.70
C SER A 231 -12.25 8.69 -6.94
N GLY A 232 -12.51 7.90 -5.89
CA GLY A 232 -11.49 7.34 -5.03
C GLY A 232 -10.87 6.05 -5.56
N ARG A 233 -9.63 5.79 -5.13
CA ARG A 233 -8.89 4.56 -5.39
C ARG A 233 -8.39 3.95 -4.09
N ILE A 234 -8.59 2.65 -3.92
CA ILE A 234 -7.92 1.86 -2.90
C ILE A 234 -6.74 1.13 -3.53
N ASN A 235 -5.61 1.16 -2.86
CA ASN A 235 -4.43 0.38 -3.22
C ASN A 235 -4.07 -0.55 -2.06
N ILE A 236 -4.06 -1.85 -2.31
CA ILE A 236 -3.70 -2.87 -1.34
C ILE A 236 -2.29 -3.36 -1.68
N THR A 237 -1.33 -3.12 -0.78
CA THR A 237 0.06 -3.52 -0.97
C THR A 237 0.38 -4.67 -0.04
N PHE A 238 0.74 -5.82 -0.61
CA PHE A 238 1.16 -7.03 0.12
C PHE A 238 2.67 -7.04 0.22
N ARG A 239 3.18 -7.23 1.44
CA ARG A 239 4.60 -7.17 1.78
C ARG A 239 4.97 -8.31 2.72
N ARG A 240 6.26 -8.60 2.80
CA ARG A 240 6.81 -9.49 3.81
C ARG A 240 7.70 -8.69 4.74
N SER A 241 7.28 -8.54 5.99
CA SER A 241 8.04 -7.88 7.03
C SER A 241 8.84 -8.91 7.82
N PHE A 242 10.15 -8.73 7.90
CA PHE A 242 11.05 -9.62 8.64
C PHE A 242 11.32 -9.16 10.07
N LEU A 243 11.12 -7.88 10.35
CA LEU A 243 11.53 -7.23 11.59
C LEU A 243 10.41 -6.38 12.18
N PRO A 244 10.39 -6.19 13.52
CA PRO A 244 9.36 -5.42 14.23
C PRO A 244 9.27 -3.95 13.82
N GLU A 245 10.33 -3.37 13.25
CA GLU A 245 10.36 -1.98 12.82
C GLU A 245 9.25 -1.66 11.82
N GLY A 246 8.98 -2.57 10.89
CA GLY A 246 7.89 -2.42 9.92
C GLY A 246 6.53 -2.37 10.60
N THR A 247 6.29 -3.30 11.51
CA THR A 247 5.05 -3.36 12.30
C THR A 247 4.89 -2.10 13.15
N ASN A 248 5.91 -1.69 13.90
CA ASN A 248 5.88 -0.52 14.78
C ASN A 248 5.69 0.81 14.03
N ASN A 249 6.20 0.93 12.80
CA ASN A 249 6.16 2.17 12.03
C ASN A 249 4.77 2.50 11.47
N TYR A 250 3.99 1.48 11.12
CA TYR A 250 2.73 1.68 10.42
C TYR A 250 1.49 1.63 11.33
N TYR A 251 1.56 0.95 12.47
CA TYR A 251 0.42 0.89 13.38
C TYR A 251 0.32 2.17 14.22
N ARG A 252 -0.89 2.73 14.26
CA ARG A 252 -1.21 3.95 15.02
C ARG A 252 -2.51 3.79 15.80
#